data_974703dae8159d85aa0e5f8b5920877b
#
_entry.id   974703dae8159d85aa0e5f8b5920877b
#
_cell.length_a   1.000
_cell.length_b   1.000
_cell.length_c   1.000
_cell.angle_alpha   90.00
_cell.angle_beta   90.00
_cell.angle_gamma   90.00
#
_symmetry.space_group_name_H-M   'P 1'
#
loop_
_entity.id
_entity.type
_entity.pdbx_description
1 polymer ?
#
loop_
_entity_poly.entity_id
_entity_poly.type
_entity_poly.pdbx_seq_one_letter_code
_entity_poly.pdbx_strand_id
1 'polypeptide(L)'
;MFALVRTDFDAPKHEGISFVLLPMDQEGVTVKPIRLISGSSPFCETFLDNAVAAKDDLVGDLNKGWTVGKRLLQFERSGIGGLSGGARPSEAGTSLPDIAKKYVGEAAGRISDPAIREKVTTLNMNRASFRLTAQRANAENKSGTPGASTSIFKLYGAALQQDGAELKRELMGFQGLGVQGE
;
A
#
# COMPACT_ATOMS: atom_id res chain seq x y z
N MET A 1 -5.48 4.81 18.72
CA MET A 1 -5.10 5.41 17.42
C MET A 1 -4.28 6.68 17.62
N PHE A 2 -3.59 7.18 16.60
CA PHE A 2 -3.10 8.57 16.62
C PHE A 2 -4.08 9.47 15.87
N ALA A 3 -4.15 10.74 16.26
CA ALA A 3 -5.01 11.72 15.63
C ALA A 3 -4.32 13.09 15.53
N LEU A 4 -4.53 13.78 14.40
CA LEU A 4 -4.26 15.19 14.27
C LEU A 4 -5.53 15.95 14.61
N VAL A 5 -5.52 16.70 15.68
CA VAL A 5 -6.68 17.40 16.22
C VAL A 5 -6.44 18.91 16.24
N ARG A 6 -7.51 19.68 15.99
CA ARG A 6 -7.46 21.13 16.12
C ARG A 6 -7.56 21.49 17.60
N THR A 7 -6.52 22.10 18.14
CA THR A 7 -6.45 22.52 19.55
C THR A 7 -6.44 24.03 19.72
N ASP A 8 -6.19 24.79 18.65
CA ASP A 8 -6.32 26.24 18.59
C ASP A 8 -7.10 26.62 17.32
N PHE A 9 -8.33 27.10 17.49
CA PHE A 9 -9.23 27.42 16.39
C PHE A 9 -8.95 28.77 15.74
N ASP A 10 -8.25 29.67 16.42
CA ASP A 10 -7.91 31.00 15.95
C ASP A 10 -6.58 31.01 15.19
N ALA A 11 -5.76 29.98 15.35
CA ALA A 11 -4.49 29.86 14.67
C ALA A 11 -4.65 29.53 13.17
N PRO A 12 -3.75 30.03 12.29
CA PRO A 12 -3.82 29.75 10.88
C PRO A 12 -3.51 28.26 10.59
N LYS A 13 -4.33 27.66 9.69
CA LYS A 13 -4.20 26.29 9.13
C LYS A 13 -3.50 25.28 10.04
N HIS A 14 -2.19 25.11 9.89
CA HIS A 14 -1.41 24.03 10.50
C HIS A 14 -0.80 24.39 11.84
N GLU A 15 -0.91 25.64 12.28
CA GLU A 15 -0.28 26.10 13.52
C GLU A 15 -1.10 25.80 14.78
N GLY A 16 -2.39 25.51 14.61
CA GLY A 16 -3.29 25.13 15.70
C GLY A 16 -3.61 23.65 15.78
N ILE A 17 -2.73 22.78 15.27
CA ILE A 17 -2.94 21.34 15.23
C ILE A 17 -1.98 20.65 16.19
N SER A 18 -2.52 19.77 17.03
CA SER A 18 -1.76 18.88 17.92
C SER A 18 -1.83 17.43 17.43
N PHE A 19 -0.84 16.64 17.80
CA PHE A 19 -0.79 15.21 17.54
C PHE A 19 -1.01 14.47 18.84
N VAL A 20 -2.06 13.66 18.93
CA VAL A 20 -2.41 12.95 20.16
C VAL A 20 -2.55 11.45 19.92
N LEU A 21 -2.25 10.66 20.92
CA LEU A 21 -2.61 9.26 20.98
C LEU A 21 -3.99 9.15 21.65
N LEU A 22 -4.91 8.45 21.01
CA LEU A 22 -6.27 8.31 21.50
C LEU A 22 -6.54 6.83 21.78
N PRO A 23 -6.89 6.45 23.02
CA PRO A 23 -7.37 5.11 23.34
C PRO A 23 -8.62 4.79 22.50
N MET A 24 -8.67 3.60 21.91
CA MET A 24 -9.81 3.18 21.10
C MET A 24 -10.89 2.49 21.93
N ASP A 25 -10.53 1.97 23.09
CA ASP A 25 -11.41 1.30 24.04
C ASP A 25 -11.91 2.32 25.08
N GLN A 26 -12.87 3.14 24.65
CA GLN A 26 -13.51 4.13 25.52
C GLN A 26 -14.89 4.49 24.99
N GLU A 27 -15.72 5.05 25.85
CA GLU A 27 -17.00 5.66 25.45
C GLU A 27 -16.76 6.82 24.47
N GLY A 28 -17.63 6.95 23.47
CA GLY A 28 -17.51 7.98 22.43
C GLY A 28 -16.64 7.57 21.25
N VAL A 29 -15.99 6.41 21.25
CA VAL A 29 -15.29 5.87 20.07
C VAL A 29 -16.11 4.72 19.47
N THR A 30 -16.54 4.93 18.23
CA THR A 30 -17.25 3.90 17.46
C THR A 30 -16.53 3.62 16.15
N VAL A 31 -16.24 2.35 15.89
CA VAL A 31 -15.60 1.91 14.63
C VAL A 31 -16.63 1.13 13.81
N LYS A 32 -16.84 1.56 12.56
CA LYS A 32 -17.71 0.88 11.60
C LYS A 32 -16.89 0.36 10.42
N PRO A 33 -17.03 -0.93 10.06
CA PRO A 33 -16.33 -1.49 8.92
C PRO A 33 -16.87 -0.92 7.60
N ILE A 34 -15.94 -0.62 6.66
CA ILE A 34 -16.26 -0.30 5.26
C ILE A 34 -16.06 -1.56 4.44
N ARG A 35 -17.17 -2.18 4.02
CA ARG A 35 -17.11 -3.41 3.25
C ARG A 35 -16.81 -3.13 1.79
N LEU A 36 -15.73 -3.72 1.29
CA LEU A 36 -15.34 -3.64 -0.12
C LEU A 36 -16.14 -4.61 -0.98
N ILE A 37 -16.05 -4.44 -2.30
CA ILE A 37 -16.67 -5.35 -3.29
C ILE A 37 -16.16 -6.79 -3.15
N SER A 38 -14.94 -6.99 -2.64
CA SER A 38 -14.36 -8.29 -2.32
C SER A 38 -15.01 -9.00 -1.13
N GLY A 39 -15.90 -8.31 -0.39
CA GLY A 39 -16.50 -8.79 0.85
C GLY A 39 -15.63 -8.58 2.09
N SER A 40 -14.35 -8.24 1.95
CA SER A 40 -13.47 -7.90 3.06
C SER A 40 -13.64 -6.47 3.52
N SER A 41 -13.20 -6.16 4.75
CA SER A 41 -13.23 -4.81 5.32
C SER A 41 -11.86 -4.42 5.88
N PRO A 42 -10.88 -4.10 5.02
CA PRO A 42 -9.56 -3.64 5.47
C PRO A 42 -9.57 -2.18 5.93
N PHE A 43 -10.68 -1.48 5.75
CA PHE A 43 -10.88 -0.09 6.14
C PHE A 43 -12.08 0.03 7.07
N CYS A 44 -12.09 1.12 7.85
CA CYS A 44 -13.19 1.46 8.73
C CYS A 44 -13.42 2.98 8.76
N GLU A 45 -14.62 3.37 9.18
CA GLU A 45 -14.91 4.71 9.66
C GLU A 45 -14.77 4.71 11.18
N THR A 46 -14.17 5.77 11.72
CA THR A 46 -14.07 5.97 13.17
C THR A 46 -14.79 7.25 13.53
N PHE A 47 -15.78 7.12 14.40
CA PHE A 47 -16.55 8.23 14.93
C PHE A 47 -16.04 8.54 16.34
N LEU A 48 -15.78 9.82 16.57
CA LEU A 48 -15.28 10.34 17.84
C LEU A 48 -16.33 11.33 18.38
N ASP A 49 -17.08 10.91 19.37
CA ASP A 49 -18.09 11.72 20.04
C ASP A 49 -17.70 11.90 21.51
N ASN A 50 -17.18 13.07 21.85
CA ASN A 50 -16.63 13.35 23.18
C ASN A 50 -15.51 12.37 23.62
N ALA A 51 -14.81 11.76 22.68
CA ALA A 51 -13.68 10.90 22.99
C ALA A 51 -12.55 11.69 23.68
N VAL A 52 -11.90 11.10 24.67
CA VAL A 52 -10.94 11.75 25.53
C VAL A 52 -9.54 11.18 25.31
N ALA A 53 -8.57 12.05 25.11
CA ALA A 53 -7.14 11.73 25.17
C ALA A 53 -6.55 12.31 26.47
N ALA A 54 -5.69 11.57 27.14
CA ALA A 54 -4.99 12.10 28.32
C ALA A 54 -3.99 13.18 27.88
N LYS A 55 -3.68 14.11 28.78
CA LYS A 55 -2.70 15.17 28.51
C LYS A 55 -1.31 14.59 28.20
N ASP A 56 -0.97 13.50 28.86
CA ASP A 56 0.31 12.81 28.69
C ASP A 56 0.39 12.02 27.35
N ASP A 57 -0.73 11.85 26.65
CA ASP A 57 -0.80 11.26 25.31
C ASP A 57 -0.55 12.28 24.19
N LEU A 58 -0.25 13.53 24.53
CA LEU A 58 0.20 14.54 23.57
C LEU A 58 1.61 14.21 23.08
N VAL A 59 1.77 14.08 21.78
CA VAL A 59 3.07 13.82 21.14
C VAL A 59 3.68 15.13 20.65
N GLY A 60 4.77 15.52 21.30
CA GLY A 60 5.43 16.80 21.05
C GLY A 60 4.71 17.97 21.74
N ASP A 61 4.93 19.18 21.23
CA ASP A 61 4.36 20.40 21.80
C ASP A 61 2.92 20.64 21.34
N LEU A 62 2.12 21.25 22.21
CA LEU A 62 0.78 21.71 21.90
C LEU A 62 0.81 22.63 20.65
N ASN A 63 -0.12 22.44 19.73
CA ASN A 63 -0.23 23.18 18.48
C ASN A 63 0.93 22.98 17.47
N LYS A 64 1.84 22.04 17.71
CA LYS A 64 2.96 21.70 16.80
C LYS A 64 2.86 20.32 16.17
N GLY A 65 1.72 19.65 16.30
CA GLY A 65 1.49 18.28 15.82
C GLY A 65 1.59 18.12 14.32
N TRP A 66 1.38 19.19 13.52
CA TRP A 66 1.54 19.11 12.06
C TRP A 66 2.95 18.68 11.64
N THR A 67 3.97 19.11 12.36
CA THR A 67 5.36 18.68 12.11
C THR A 67 5.56 17.21 12.38
N VAL A 68 4.94 16.69 13.46
CA VAL A 68 4.94 15.25 13.78
C VAL A 68 4.23 14.46 12.66
N GLY A 69 3.04 14.92 12.25
CA GLY A 69 2.28 14.30 11.17
C GLY A 69 3.05 14.24 9.83
N LYS A 70 3.73 15.34 9.46
CA LYS A 70 4.58 15.35 8.26
C LYS A 70 5.71 14.33 8.36
N ARG A 71 6.32 14.18 9.53
CA ARG A 71 7.39 13.20 9.74
C ARG A 71 6.88 11.78 9.64
N LEU A 72 5.73 11.48 10.23
CA LEU A 72 5.05 10.20 10.11
C LEU A 72 4.80 9.82 8.64
N LEU A 73 4.24 10.75 7.86
CA LEU A 73 3.97 10.54 6.43
C LEU A 73 5.24 10.31 5.59
N GLN A 74 6.39 10.88 6.00
CA GLN A 74 7.68 10.58 5.35
C GLN A 74 8.08 9.12 5.57
N PHE A 75 7.93 8.60 6.78
CA PHE A 75 8.21 7.19 7.08
C PHE A 75 7.22 6.25 6.38
N GLU A 76 5.94 6.61 6.33
CA GLU A 76 4.94 5.84 5.61
C GLU A 76 5.29 5.69 4.12
N ARG A 77 5.69 6.77 3.45
CA ARG A 77 6.14 6.73 2.06
C ARG A 77 7.32 5.78 1.85
N SER A 78 8.26 5.77 2.79
CA SER A 78 9.40 4.85 2.75
C SER A 78 8.96 3.39 2.95
N GLY A 79 7.96 3.15 3.82
CA GLY A 79 7.35 1.84 4.05
C GLY A 79 6.59 1.31 2.84
N ILE A 80 5.90 2.18 2.10
CA ILE A 80 5.20 1.82 0.85
C ILE A 80 6.19 1.32 -0.20
N GLY A 81 7.39 1.92 -0.30
CA GLY A 81 8.47 1.43 -1.16
C GLY A 81 8.93 0.01 -0.79
N GLY A 82 8.96 -0.30 0.50
CA GLY A 82 9.25 -1.64 1.01
C GLY A 82 8.13 -2.65 0.75
N LEU A 83 6.87 -2.23 0.85
CA LEU A 83 5.70 -3.07 0.54
C LEU A 83 5.53 -3.32 -0.96
N SER A 84 5.96 -2.40 -1.81
CA SER A 84 5.94 -2.57 -3.28
C SER A 84 7.09 -3.43 -3.79
N GLY A 85 8.18 -3.57 -3.03
CA GLY A 85 9.32 -4.44 -3.35
C GLY A 85 9.26 -5.83 -2.72
N GLY A 86 8.48 -5.98 -1.67
CA GLY A 86 8.10 -7.25 -1.08
C GLY A 86 6.68 -7.57 -1.53
N ALA A 87 6.53 -8.37 -2.59
CA ALA A 87 5.41 -9.27 -2.56
C ALA A 87 5.43 -9.86 -1.14
N ARG A 88 4.38 -9.68 -0.31
CA ARG A 88 4.05 -10.74 0.65
C ARG A 88 4.33 -12.01 -0.11
N PRO A 89 5.05 -13.00 0.45
CA PRO A 89 5.00 -14.32 -0.11
C PRO A 89 3.49 -14.58 -0.18
N SER A 90 2.87 -14.16 -1.27
CA SER A 90 1.56 -14.62 -1.63
C SER A 90 1.78 -16.10 -1.54
N GLU A 91 1.05 -16.74 -0.68
CA GLU A 91 0.80 -18.16 -0.65
C GLU A 91 1.49 -18.81 -1.82
N ALA A 92 2.34 -19.82 -1.63
CA ALA A 92 3.19 -20.43 -2.65
C ALA A 92 2.45 -20.53 -4.01
N GLY A 93 2.16 -19.41 -4.58
CA GLY A 93 1.30 -19.19 -5.74
C GLY A 93 2.21 -19.17 -6.95
N THR A 94 2.00 -20.09 -7.81
CA THR A 94 2.54 -20.33 -9.11
C THR A 94 2.91 -18.99 -9.79
N SER A 95 4.14 -18.83 -10.26
CA SER A 95 4.60 -17.60 -10.94
C SER A 95 3.77 -17.33 -12.21
N LEU A 96 3.72 -16.08 -12.68
CA LEU A 96 3.01 -15.78 -13.94
C LEU A 96 3.49 -16.65 -15.11
N PRO A 97 4.80 -16.94 -15.28
CA PRO A 97 5.26 -17.90 -16.29
C PRO A 97 4.66 -19.30 -16.11
N ASP A 98 4.55 -19.77 -14.87
CA ASP A 98 4.00 -21.11 -14.61
C ASP A 98 2.49 -21.15 -14.86
N ILE A 99 1.77 -20.09 -14.48
CA ILE A 99 0.35 -19.92 -14.81
C ILE A 99 0.16 -19.92 -16.34
N ALA A 100 0.96 -19.16 -17.07
CA ALA A 100 0.90 -19.10 -18.51
C ALA A 100 1.17 -20.46 -19.15
N LYS A 101 2.18 -21.21 -18.69
CA LYS A 101 2.46 -22.57 -19.16
C LYS A 101 1.30 -23.52 -18.88
N LYS A 102 0.69 -23.41 -17.70
CA LYS A 102 -0.44 -24.26 -17.29
C LYS A 102 -1.68 -24.03 -18.16
N TYR A 103 -2.06 -22.78 -18.42
CA TYR A 103 -3.33 -22.44 -19.03
C TYR A 103 -3.24 -22.15 -20.54
N VAL A 104 -2.12 -21.64 -21.04
CA VAL A 104 -1.89 -21.32 -22.45
C VAL A 104 -1.11 -22.42 -23.15
N GLY A 105 -0.27 -23.14 -22.41
CA GLY A 105 0.54 -24.25 -22.90
C GLY A 105 2.03 -23.97 -22.92
N GLU A 106 2.79 -25.06 -23.04
CA GLU A 106 4.26 -25.05 -23.05
C GLU A 106 4.78 -25.73 -24.31
N ALA A 107 5.79 -25.15 -24.94
CA ALA A 107 6.54 -25.73 -26.03
C ALA A 107 8.04 -25.48 -25.81
N ALA A 108 8.85 -26.55 -25.81
CA ALA A 108 10.30 -26.49 -25.60
C ALA A 108 10.72 -25.66 -24.35
N GLY A 109 10.04 -25.85 -23.23
CA GLY A 109 10.34 -25.16 -21.98
C GLY A 109 9.84 -23.71 -21.89
N ARG A 110 9.15 -23.22 -22.91
CA ARG A 110 8.67 -21.82 -23.04
C ARG A 110 7.14 -21.80 -23.14
N ILE A 111 6.56 -20.65 -22.76
CA ILE A 111 5.13 -20.36 -23.03
C ILE A 111 4.92 -20.52 -24.54
N SER A 112 3.95 -21.32 -24.97
CA SER A 112 3.71 -21.69 -26.36
C SER A 112 3.32 -20.49 -27.22
N ASP A 113 2.44 -19.63 -26.69
CA ASP A 113 1.98 -18.42 -27.38
C ASP A 113 3.05 -17.29 -27.28
N PRO A 114 3.57 -16.79 -28.42
CA PRO A 114 4.59 -15.74 -28.42
C PRO A 114 4.08 -14.39 -27.91
N ALA A 115 2.81 -14.04 -28.17
CA ALA A 115 2.22 -12.77 -27.69
C ALA A 115 2.05 -12.77 -26.17
N ILE A 116 1.59 -13.87 -25.61
CA ILE A 116 1.51 -14.05 -24.17
C ILE A 116 2.89 -14.05 -23.53
N ARG A 117 3.86 -14.71 -24.14
CA ARG A 117 5.26 -14.70 -23.68
C ARG A 117 5.82 -13.30 -23.63
N GLU A 118 5.55 -12.46 -24.64
CA GLU A 118 5.96 -11.05 -24.67
C GLU A 118 5.32 -10.27 -23.51
N LYS A 119 4.01 -10.37 -23.28
CA LYS A 119 3.32 -9.70 -22.16
C LYS A 119 3.91 -10.08 -20.81
N VAL A 120 4.10 -11.38 -20.55
CA VAL A 120 4.70 -11.88 -19.30
C VAL A 120 6.12 -11.36 -19.13
N THR A 121 6.93 -11.36 -20.20
CA THR A 121 8.32 -10.87 -20.16
C THR A 121 8.35 -9.38 -19.86
N THR A 122 7.56 -8.58 -20.56
CA THR A 122 7.49 -7.13 -20.38
C THR A 122 7.10 -6.76 -18.95
N LEU A 123 6.06 -7.41 -18.40
CA LEU A 123 5.66 -7.17 -17.03
C LEU A 123 6.76 -7.53 -16.03
N ASN A 124 7.45 -8.66 -16.23
CA ASN A 124 8.56 -9.06 -15.37
C ASN A 124 9.76 -8.11 -15.46
N MET A 125 10.07 -7.59 -16.64
CA MET A 125 11.11 -6.56 -16.83
C MET A 125 10.74 -5.28 -16.09
N ASN A 126 9.51 -4.81 -16.21
CA ASN A 126 9.02 -3.61 -15.52
C ASN A 126 9.06 -3.79 -13.99
N ARG A 127 8.64 -4.94 -13.49
CA ARG A 127 8.73 -5.28 -12.06
C ARG A 127 10.18 -5.31 -11.55
N ALA A 128 11.10 -5.88 -12.35
CA ALA A 128 12.52 -5.91 -12.00
C ALA A 128 13.11 -4.50 -11.96
N SER A 129 12.82 -3.66 -12.95
CA SER A 129 13.25 -2.26 -13.00
C SER A 129 12.72 -1.45 -11.81
N PHE A 130 11.44 -1.63 -11.48
CA PHE A 130 10.84 -0.99 -10.32
C PHE A 130 11.49 -1.42 -9.01
N ARG A 131 11.74 -2.71 -8.83
CA ARG A 131 12.43 -3.25 -7.65
C ARG A 131 13.84 -2.65 -7.50
N LEU A 132 14.61 -2.54 -8.57
CA LEU A 132 15.94 -1.93 -8.55
C LEU A 132 15.86 -0.43 -8.21
N THR A 133 14.85 0.27 -8.73
CA THR A 133 14.60 1.68 -8.39
C THR A 133 14.25 1.85 -6.91
N ALA A 134 13.41 0.96 -6.36
CA ALA A 134 13.07 0.96 -4.95
C ALA A 134 14.29 0.66 -4.05
N GLN A 135 15.14 -0.29 -4.46
CA GLN A 135 16.38 -0.60 -3.75
C GLN A 135 17.32 0.60 -3.72
N ARG A 136 17.49 1.30 -4.86
CA ARG A 136 18.29 2.52 -4.95
C ARG A 136 17.75 3.62 -4.04
N ALA A 137 16.45 3.91 -4.10
CA ALA A 137 15.82 4.91 -3.25
C ALA A 137 15.97 4.58 -1.76
N ASN A 138 15.85 3.30 -1.38
CA ASN A 138 16.06 2.86 0.00
C ASN A 138 17.52 3.05 0.44
N ALA A 139 18.48 2.83 -0.45
CA ALA A 139 19.90 3.08 -0.16
C ALA A 139 20.19 4.59 0.02
N GLU A 140 19.59 5.43 -0.81
CA GLU A 140 19.66 6.90 -0.71
C GLU A 140 19.01 7.40 0.60
N ASN A 141 17.88 6.81 1.03
CA ASN A 141 17.17 7.17 2.24
C ASN A 141 17.93 6.86 3.55
N LYS A 142 18.89 5.95 3.53
CA LYS A 142 19.75 5.66 4.70
C LYS A 142 20.59 6.88 5.11
N SER A 143 20.76 7.86 4.23
CA SER A 143 21.41 9.14 4.52
C SER A 143 20.49 10.20 5.17
N GLY A 144 19.22 9.88 5.45
CA GLY A 144 18.37 10.66 6.37
C GLY A 144 17.14 11.37 5.77
N THR A 145 17.02 11.50 4.46
CA THR A 145 15.83 12.16 3.87
C THR A 145 15.34 11.39 2.63
N PRO A 146 14.05 11.00 2.57
CA PRO A 146 13.49 10.35 1.39
C PRO A 146 13.62 11.23 0.15
N GLY A 147 14.30 10.74 -0.88
CA GLY A 147 14.46 11.43 -2.15
C GLY A 147 13.13 11.55 -2.92
N ALA A 148 13.12 12.45 -3.92
CA ALA A 148 11.96 12.66 -4.80
C ALA A 148 11.54 11.39 -5.56
N SER A 149 12.45 10.44 -5.76
CA SER A 149 12.20 9.15 -6.42
C SER A 149 11.10 8.31 -5.76
N THR A 150 10.86 8.47 -4.44
CA THR A 150 9.78 7.76 -3.75
C THR A 150 8.38 8.21 -4.17
N SER A 151 8.25 9.39 -4.78
CA SER A 151 6.95 9.95 -5.20
C SER A 151 6.26 9.13 -6.29
N ILE A 152 7.02 8.39 -7.11
CA ILE A 152 6.46 7.55 -8.18
C ILE A 152 6.00 6.17 -7.68
N PHE A 153 6.40 5.74 -6.48
CA PHE A 153 6.21 4.37 -6.03
C PHE A 153 4.75 3.97 -5.94
N LYS A 154 3.91 4.86 -5.41
CA LYS A 154 2.48 4.57 -5.28
C LYS A 154 1.83 4.40 -6.66
N LEU A 155 2.08 5.30 -7.57
CA LEU A 155 1.49 5.27 -8.92
C LEU A 155 1.98 4.06 -9.72
N TYR A 156 3.30 3.95 -9.88
CA TYR A 156 3.88 2.91 -10.74
C TYR A 156 3.75 1.52 -10.13
N GLY A 157 3.92 1.39 -8.81
CA GLY A 157 3.72 0.13 -8.11
C GLY A 157 2.28 -0.38 -8.17
N ALA A 158 1.29 0.53 -8.04
CA ALA A 158 -0.11 0.17 -8.20
C ALA A 158 -0.44 -0.27 -9.63
N ALA A 159 0.07 0.43 -10.65
CA ALA A 159 -0.09 0.04 -12.05
C ALA A 159 0.47 -1.37 -12.30
N LEU A 160 1.70 -1.67 -11.85
CA LEU A 160 2.29 -3.01 -12.00
C LEU A 160 1.50 -4.12 -11.29
N GLN A 161 0.83 -3.81 -10.19
CA GLN A 161 -0.05 -4.77 -9.51
C GLN A 161 -1.33 -5.01 -10.31
N GLN A 162 -1.95 -3.96 -10.84
CA GLN A 162 -3.14 -4.04 -11.68
C GLN A 162 -2.83 -4.82 -12.97
N ASP A 163 -1.79 -4.43 -13.70
CA ASP A 163 -1.33 -5.14 -14.91
C ASP A 163 -1.09 -6.62 -14.64
N GLY A 164 -0.50 -6.94 -13.48
CA GLY A 164 -0.26 -8.32 -13.07
C GLY A 164 -1.53 -9.11 -12.78
N ALA A 165 -2.53 -8.49 -12.15
CA ALA A 165 -3.81 -9.10 -11.87
C ALA A 165 -4.62 -9.31 -13.17
N GLU A 166 -4.63 -8.32 -14.06
CA GLU A 166 -5.30 -8.38 -15.35
C GLU A 166 -4.67 -9.47 -16.23
N LEU A 167 -3.35 -9.51 -16.32
CA LEU A 167 -2.65 -10.53 -17.08
C LEU A 167 -2.92 -11.93 -16.51
N LYS A 168 -2.91 -12.09 -15.18
CA LYS A 168 -3.26 -13.37 -14.56
C LYS A 168 -4.67 -13.82 -14.94
N ARG A 169 -5.65 -12.93 -14.88
CA ARG A 169 -7.03 -13.21 -15.30
C ARG A 169 -7.10 -13.58 -16.79
N GLU A 170 -6.37 -12.85 -17.65
CA GLU A 170 -6.29 -13.14 -19.10
C GLU A 170 -5.73 -14.55 -19.34
N LEU A 171 -4.64 -14.92 -18.67
CA LEU A 171 -4.00 -16.23 -18.78
C LEU A 171 -4.94 -17.38 -18.38
N MET A 172 -5.71 -17.19 -17.31
CA MET A 172 -6.65 -18.20 -16.80
C MET A 172 -7.94 -18.28 -17.60
N GLY A 173 -8.22 -17.29 -18.46
CA GLY A 173 -9.42 -17.25 -19.28
C GLY A 173 -10.70 -17.33 -18.43
N PHE A 174 -11.61 -18.24 -18.78
CA PHE A 174 -12.88 -18.40 -18.06
C PHE A 174 -12.69 -18.76 -16.57
N GLN A 175 -11.67 -19.55 -16.25
CA GLN A 175 -11.36 -19.91 -14.85
C GLN A 175 -10.89 -18.71 -14.02
N GLY A 176 -10.36 -17.65 -14.64
CA GLY A 176 -9.99 -16.40 -13.98
C GLY A 176 -11.17 -15.52 -13.53
N LEU A 177 -12.41 -15.90 -13.81
CA LEU A 177 -13.63 -15.22 -13.39
C LEU A 177 -14.16 -15.71 -12.04
N GLY A 178 -13.71 -16.88 -11.57
CA GLY A 178 -14.10 -17.45 -10.29
C GLY A 178 -13.28 -16.88 -9.14
N VAL A 179 -13.92 -16.79 -7.96
CA VAL A 179 -13.24 -16.41 -6.70
C VAL A 179 -12.73 -17.64 -5.98
N GLN A 180 -13.40 -18.77 -6.12
CA GLN A 180 -13.07 -20.06 -5.52
C GLN A 180 -13.48 -21.19 -6.50
N GLY A 181 -12.75 -22.29 -6.45
CA GLY A 181 -12.99 -23.46 -7.28
C GLY A 181 -11.87 -23.68 -8.30
N GLU A 182 -11.88 -24.88 -8.92
CA GLU A 182 -10.96 -25.25 -10.01
C GLU A 182 -11.50 -24.75 -11.36
#